data_bce2045af940e0a220095d3649894457
#
_entry.id   bce2045af940e0a220095d3649894457
#
_cell.length_a   1.000
_cell.length_b   1.000
_cell.length_c   1.000
_cell.angle_alpha   90.00
_cell.angle_beta   90.00
_cell.angle_gamma   90.00
#
_symmetry.space_group_name_H-M   'P 1'
#
loop_
_entity.id
_entity.type
_entity.pdbx_description
1 polymer ?
#
loop_
_entity_poly.entity_id
_entity_poly.type
_entity_poly.pdbx_seq_one_letter_code
_entity_poly.pdbx_strand_id
1 'polypeptide(L)'
;LAPAFWIAGQRKPAICLAALLPLLAAYGWGRLAETPTPSSTPFKVARLVQPAVPQHEKWDRSLRPSHLERLQTLSRRQTPVPQLVIWPETSFAGLLDREPEILQTAAWEALPFDGWLITGVPRFDAQKRLFNSAVLMRADGTIEAIYDKRRLVPFGEFVPLRGTLPFVDALAGPVDFSAGKDEQLITLPHFGLIQVLICYETLFPGVAGGPGPRPEMLVNLTNDAWFGDTPGPWQHLEQARMRAVEEGIPMIRVANTGVTAAFGPSGRVLGRIGLGETGFIDVAVPASLPPTAYAGWREWPFMALLLLLALFNIRLDRKQSIRHLKP
;
A
#
# COMPACT_ATOMS: atom_id res chain seq x y z
N LEU A 1 -22.01 5.80 -21.01
CA LEU A 1 -22.38 7.17 -21.42
C LEU A 1 -22.49 7.30 -22.94
N ALA A 2 -21.50 6.87 -23.77
CA ALA A 2 -21.58 6.98 -25.23
C ALA A 2 -22.85 6.32 -25.83
N PRO A 3 -23.25 5.09 -25.43
CA PRO A 3 -24.53 4.51 -25.88
C PRO A 3 -25.75 5.32 -25.45
N ALA A 4 -25.76 5.89 -24.24
CA ALA A 4 -26.89 6.71 -23.78
C ALA A 4 -27.06 7.98 -24.62
N PHE A 5 -25.97 8.65 -24.98
CA PHE A 5 -26.00 9.80 -25.87
C PHE A 5 -26.45 9.43 -27.30
N TRP A 6 -26.03 8.26 -27.78
CA TRP A 6 -26.45 7.75 -29.07
C TRP A 6 -27.95 7.49 -29.13
N ILE A 7 -28.50 6.82 -28.12
CA ILE A 7 -29.94 6.55 -28.00
C ILE A 7 -30.74 7.88 -27.89
N ALA A 8 -30.19 8.88 -27.19
CA ALA A 8 -30.80 10.21 -27.11
C ALA A 8 -30.66 11.06 -28.40
N GLY A 9 -30.19 10.48 -29.50
CA GLY A 9 -30.00 11.16 -30.79
C GLY A 9 -28.82 12.12 -30.84
N GLN A 10 -27.97 12.13 -29.80
CA GLN A 10 -26.84 13.05 -29.68
C GLN A 10 -25.55 12.41 -30.18
N ARG A 11 -25.43 12.27 -31.50
CA ARG A 11 -24.34 11.53 -32.14
C ARG A 11 -22.93 12.12 -31.88
N LYS A 12 -22.78 13.47 -31.90
CA LYS A 12 -21.47 14.12 -31.73
C LYS A 12 -20.82 13.79 -30.37
N PRO A 13 -21.46 14.01 -29.20
CA PRO A 13 -20.87 13.64 -27.92
C PRO A 13 -20.69 12.12 -27.77
N ALA A 14 -21.58 11.29 -28.36
CA ALA A 14 -21.41 9.86 -28.36
C ALA A 14 -20.12 9.42 -29.08
N ILE A 15 -19.83 10.00 -30.26
CA ILE A 15 -18.62 9.73 -31.03
C ILE A 15 -17.38 10.21 -30.27
N CYS A 16 -17.40 11.40 -29.69
CA CYS A 16 -16.27 11.92 -28.91
C CYS A 16 -15.93 11.02 -27.72
N LEU A 17 -16.94 10.56 -26.98
CA LEU A 17 -16.74 9.64 -25.85
C LEU A 17 -16.26 8.26 -26.32
N ALA A 18 -16.77 7.76 -27.45
CA ALA A 18 -16.31 6.48 -28.01
C ALA A 18 -14.85 6.56 -28.50
N ALA A 19 -14.44 7.69 -29.07
CA ALA A 19 -13.06 7.91 -29.51
C ALA A 19 -12.06 8.02 -28.35
N LEU A 20 -12.51 8.38 -27.14
CA LEU A 20 -11.65 8.44 -25.96
C LEU A 20 -11.12 7.04 -25.55
N LEU A 21 -11.91 5.98 -25.73
CA LEU A 21 -11.53 4.63 -25.36
C LEU A 21 -10.25 4.12 -26.05
N PRO A 22 -10.12 4.20 -27.40
CA PRO A 22 -8.89 3.80 -28.07
C PRO A 22 -7.69 4.68 -27.69
N LEU A 23 -7.88 5.96 -27.40
CA LEU A 23 -6.80 6.82 -26.93
C LEU A 23 -6.30 6.41 -25.55
N LEU A 24 -7.22 6.10 -24.62
CA LEU A 24 -6.86 5.58 -23.30
C LEU A 24 -6.20 4.20 -23.42
N ALA A 25 -6.69 3.33 -24.29
CA ALA A 25 -6.07 2.02 -24.55
C ALA A 25 -4.66 2.17 -25.14
N ALA A 26 -4.46 3.07 -26.11
CA ALA A 26 -3.15 3.36 -26.68
C ALA A 26 -2.18 3.94 -25.64
N TYR A 27 -2.64 4.85 -24.79
CA TYR A 27 -1.84 5.36 -23.66
C TYR A 27 -1.45 4.23 -22.71
N GLY A 28 -2.41 3.41 -22.28
CA GLY A 28 -2.15 2.28 -21.39
C GLY A 28 -1.18 1.27 -21.99
N TRP A 29 -1.34 0.96 -23.29
CA TRP A 29 -0.42 0.08 -24.03
C TRP A 29 0.99 0.66 -24.07
N GLY A 30 1.13 1.97 -24.36
CA GLY A 30 2.42 2.67 -24.34
C GLY A 30 3.09 2.54 -22.98
N ARG A 31 2.34 2.75 -21.89
CA ARG A 31 2.85 2.61 -20.52
C ARG A 31 3.32 1.19 -20.17
N LEU A 32 2.62 0.16 -20.67
CA LEU A 32 3.03 -1.24 -20.48
C LEU A 32 4.30 -1.59 -21.26
N ALA A 33 4.56 -0.92 -22.38
CA ALA A 33 5.77 -1.10 -23.18
C ALA A 33 6.98 -0.35 -22.60
N GLU A 34 6.79 0.64 -21.72
CA GLU A 34 7.89 1.33 -21.06
C GLU A 34 8.67 0.35 -20.20
N THR A 35 9.97 0.31 -20.39
CA THR A 35 10.89 -0.44 -19.54
C THR A 35 11.58 0.51 -18.59
N PRO A 36 11.69 0.15 -17.30
CA PRO A 36 12.48 0.96 -16.37
C PRO A 36 13.92 1.09 -16.89
N THR A 37 14.47 2.29 -16.80
CA THR A 37 15.90 2.50 -17.08
C THR A 37 16.70 1.58 -16.16
N PRO A 38 17.68 0.80 -16.67
CA PRO A 38 18.53 0.01 -15.81
C PRO A 38 19.15 0.91 -14.75
N SER A 39 19.01 0.54 -13.48
CA SER A 39 19.66 1.25 -12.40
C SER A 39 21.18 1.14 -12.59
N SER A 40 21.90 2.26 -12.52
CA SER A 40 23.36 2.28 -12.52
C SER A 40 23.97 1.65 -11.26
N THR A 41 23.16 1.37 -10.26
CA THR A 41 23.54 0.65 -9.03
C THR A 41 23.37 -0.86 -9.22
N PRO A 42 24.30 -1.67 -8.72
CA PRO A 42 24.16 -3.13 -8.73
C PRO A 42 22.86 -3.53 -8.02
N PHE A 43 22.27 -4.61 -8.47
CA PHE A 43 20.94 -5.12 -8.14
C PHE A 43 20.51 -4.84 -6.70
N LYS A 44 19.44 -4.06 -6.55
CA LYS A 44 18.73 -3.79 -5.29
C LYS A 44 17.85 -5.01 -4.99
N VAL A 45 18.36 -5.97 -4.23
CA VAL A 45 17.59 -7.18 -3.88
C VAL A 45 16.86 -6.97 -2.57
N ALA A 46 15.54 -7.06 -2.61
CA ALA A 46 14.68 -7.11 -1.44
C ALA A 46 14.14 -8.54 -1.24
N ARG A 47 14.24 -9.04 -0.01
CA ARG A 47 13.63 -10.30 0.44
C ARG A 47 12.32 -10.00 1.14
N LEU A 48 11.23 -10.56 0.62
CA LEU A 48 9.88 -10.44 1.14
C LEU A 48 9.56 -11.73 1.91
N VAL A 49 9.26 -11.61 3.20
CA VAL A 49 9.08 -12.77 4.08
C VAL A 49 7.61 -12.88 4.50
N GLN A 50 6.99 -14.01 4.17
CA GLN A 50 5.62 -14.36 4.59
C GLN A 50 5.66 -15.49 5.62
N PRO A 51 5.45 -15.19 6.92
CA PRO A 51 5.53 -16.20 7.98
C PRO A 51 4.25 -17.03 8.10
N ALA A 52 3.14 -16.58 7.56
CA ALA A 52 1.80 -17.19 7.62
C ALA A 52 1.39 -17.57 9.06
N VAL A 53 1.58 -16.67 10.01
CA VAL A 53 1.16 -16.84 11.40
C VAL A 53 -0.37 -16.69 11.49
N PRO A 54 -1.10 -17.72 11.99
CA PRO A 54 -2.54 -17.65 12.15
C PRO A 54 -2.94 -16.50 13.10
N GLN A 55 -4.06 -15.83 12.81
CA GLN A 55 -4.48 -14.65 13.58
C GLN A 55 -4.73 -14.96 15.06
N HIS A 56 -5.28 -16.13 15.37
CA HIS A 56 -5.56 -16.57 16.75
C HIS A 56 -4.30 -16.88 17.56
N GLU A 57 -3.16 -17.21 16.90
CA GLU A 57 -1.88 -17.48 17.53
C GLU A 57 -1.01 -16.23 17.69
N LYS A 58 -1.29 -15.20 16.89
CA LYS A 58 -0.41 -14.03 16.73
C LYS A 58 -0.08 -13.33 18.05
N TRP A 59 -1.03 -13.25 18.97
CA TRP A 59 -0.88 -12.57 20.25
C TRP A 59 -0.55 -13.49 21.42
N ASP A 60 -0.41 -14.81 21.17
CA ASP A 60 0.02 -15.76 22.19
C ASP A 60 1.50 -15.56 22.50
N ARG A 61 1.77 -15.10 23.72
CA ARG A 61 3.15 -14.84 24.17
C ARG A 61 4.02 -16.10 24.19
N SER A 62 3.44 -17.27 24.41
CA SER A 62 4.16 -18.54 24.45
C SER A 62 4.67 -18.95 23.05
N LEU A 63 3.98 -18.54 21.98
CA LEU A 63 4.33 -18.84 20.59
C LEU A 63 5.23 -17.77 19.95
N ARG A 64 5.44 -16.62 20.62
CA ARG A 64 6.23 -15.51 20.08
C ARG A 64 7.66 -15.92 19.68
N PRO A 65 8.41 -16.71 20.47
CA PRO A 65 9.75 -17.15 20.07
C PRO A 65 9.75 -17.95 18.78
N SER A 66 8.81 -18.88 18.60
CA SER A 66 8.70 -19.68 17.38
C SER A 66 8.30 -18.86 16.16
N HIS A 67 7.48 -17.81 16.33
CA HIS A 67 7.14 -16.87 15.26
C HIS A 67 8.35 -16.06 14.82
N LEU A 68 9.17 -15.58 15.77
CA LEU A 68 10.42 -14.87 15.46
C LEU A 68 11.43 -15.77 14.78
N GLU A 69 11.63 -16.99 15.31
CA GLU A 69 12.53 -17.98 14.70
C GLU A 69 12.14 -18.30 13.25
N ARG A 70 10.84 -18.41 12.97
CA ARG A 70 10.34 -18.58 11.58
C ARG A 70 10.72 -17.42 10.69
N LEU A 71 10.50 -16.18 11.13
CA LEU A 71 10.89 -14.97 10.39
C LEU A 71 12.40 -14.92 10.14
N GLN A 72 13.21 -15.19 11.15
CA GLN A 72 14.66 -15.24 11.07
C GLN A 72 15.14 -16.33 10.09
N THR A 73 14.60 -17.55 10.21
CA THR A 73 14.95 -18.68 9.34
C THR A 73 14.67 -18.38 7.86
N LEU A 74 13.52 -17.75 7.56
CA LEU A 74 13.17 -17.35 6.20
C LEU A 74 14.05 -16.20 5.71
N SER A 75 14.53 -15.34 6.61
CA SER A 75 15.39 -14.21 6.28
C SER A 75 16.84 -14.60 5.99
N ARG A 76 17.39 -15.57 6.71
CA ARG A 76 18.81 -16.01 6.65
C ARG A 76 19.15 -16.82 5.41
N ARG A 77 18.21 -17.25 4.58
CA ARG A 77 18.53 -18.10 3.42
C ARG A 77 19.47 -17.40 2.44
N GLN A 78 20.53 -18.12 1.99
CA GLN A 78 21.82 -17.54 1.67
C GLN A 78 22.00 -16.99 0.26
N THR A 79 21.14 -17.24 -0.71
CA THR A 79 21.43 -16.81 -2.10
C THR A 79 20.18 -16.39 -2.85
N PRO A 80 20.15 -15.17 -3.41
CA PRO A 80 21.10 -14.09 -3.26
C PRO A 80 21.07 -13.46 -1.86
N VAL A 81 22.15 -12.78 -1.43
CA VAL A 81 22.18 -12.03 -0.17
C VAL A 81 21.35 -10.77 -0.34
N PRO A 82 20.21 -10.60 0.37
CA PRO A 82 19.38 -9.41 0.24
C PRO A 82 20.02 -8.23 0.98
N GLN A 83 19.94 -7.02 0.39
CA GLN A 83 20.29 -5.79 1.10
C GLN A 83 19.13 -5.29 1.98
N LEU A 84 17.93 -5.71 1.66
CA LEU A 84 16.71 -5.35 2.39
C LEU A 84 15.89 -6.60 2.66
N VAL A 85 15.55 -6.83 3.92
CA VAL A 85 14.54 -7.81 4.33
C VAL A 85 13.29 -7.07 4.77
N ILE A 86 12.12 -7.57 4.39
CA ILE A 86 10.85 -6.95 4.77
C ILE A 86 9.95 -8.00 5.42
N TRP A 87 9.54 -7.71 6.66
CA TRP A 87 8.56 -8.47 7.42
C TRP A 87 7.20 -7.76 7.39
N PRO A 88 6.09 -8.50 7.53
CA PRO A 88 4.75 -7.92 7.41
C PRO A 88 4.35 -7.01 8.58
N GLU A 89 3.11 -6.49 8.51
CA GLU A 89 2.46 -5.71 9.56
C GLU A 89 2.38 -6.51 10.87
N THR A 90 2.76 -5.86 11.97
CA THR A 90 2.74 -6.45 13.33
C THR A 90 3.41 -7.85 13.33
N SER A 91 4.52 -8.00 12.66
CA SER A 91 5.27 -9.26 12.59
C SER A 91 5.90 -9.61 13.95
N PHE A 92 6.23 -8.59 14.73
CA PHE A 92 6.56 -8.74 16.14
C PHE A 92 5.33 -8.37 17.00
N ALA A 93 4.73 -9.37 17.62
CA ALA A 93 3.57 -9.22 18.51
C ALA A 93 4.01 -8.84 19.94
N GLY A 94 4.83 -7.82 20.06
CA GLY A 94 5.28 -7.13 21.28
C GLY A 94 5.11 -5.62 21.11
N LEU A 95 5.68 -4.86 22.03
CA LEU A 95 5.68 -3.41 21.98
C LEU A 95 7.12 -2.92 21.84
N LEU A 96 7.38 -2.12 20.82
CA LEU A 96 8.72 -1.61 20.52
C LEU A 96 9.35 -0.86 21.70
N ASP A 97 8.56 -0.08 22.40
CA ASP A 97 9.00 0.74 23.56
C ASP A 97 9.26 -0.06 24.83
N ARG A 98 8.76 -1.29 24.92
CA ARG A 98 8.90 -2.14 26.12
C ARG A 98 9.89 -3.27 25.95
N GLU A 99 10.04 -3.77 24.73
CA GLU A 99 10.85 -4.96 24.44
C GLU A 99 11.74 -4.70 23.20
N PRO A 100 12.45 -3.55 23.09
CA PRO A 100 13.24 -3.22 21.91
C PRO A 100 14.37 -4.22 21.66
N GLU A 101 14.98 -4.75 22.71
CA GLU A 101 16.09 -5.70 22.64
C GLU A 101 15.72 -7.02 21.96
N ILE A 102 14.47 -7.46 22.06
CA ILE A 102 14.00 -8.68 21.40
C ILE A 102 14.00 -8.46 19.88
N LEU A 103 13.46 -7.33 19.44
CA LEU A 103 13.42 -6.99 18.02
C LEU A 103 14.81 -6.69 17.46
N GLN A 104 15.68 -6.04 18.24
CA GLN A 104 17.08 -5.79 17.88
C GLN A 104 17.85 -7.11 17.70
N THR A 105 17.73 -8.05 18.65
CA THR A 105 18.32 -9.39 18.53
C THR A 105 17.77 -10.13 17.32
N ALA A 106 16.47 -10.04 17.07
CA ALA A 106 15.85 -10.69 15.91
C ALA A 106 16.36 -10.11 14.58
N ALA A 107 16.60 -8.80 14.50
CA ALA A 107 17.20 -8.15 13.34
C ALA A 107 18.65 -8.61 13.13
N TRP A 108 19.48 -8.59 14.19
CA TRP A 108 20.85 -9.08 14.14
C TRP A 108 20.94 -10.51 13.61
N GLU A 109 20.07 -11.37 14.06
CA GLU A 109 20.05 -12.75 13.65
C GLU A 109 19.46 -12.99 12.25
N ALA A 110 18.63 -12.10 11.74
CA ALA A 110 17.96 -12.23 10.45
C ALA A 110 18.74 -11.70 9.27
N LEU A 111 19.64 -10.71 9.49
CA LEU A 111 20.23 -9.89 8.44
C LEU A 111 21.70 -10.21 8.18
N PRO A 112 22.18 -9.96 6.95
CA PRO A 112 23.63 -9.84 6.70
C PRO A 112 24.18 -8.58 7.40
N PHE A 113 25.47 -8.51 7.60
CA PHE A 113 26.16 -7.48 8.42
C PHE A 113 25.79 -6.03 8.05
N ASP A 114 25.58 -5.73 6.78
CA ASP A 114 25.20 -4.41 6.26
C ASP A 114 23.74 -4.35 5.77
N GLY A 115 22.93 -5.33 6.18
CA GLY A 115 21.53 -5.45 5.76
C GLY A 115 20.57 -4.51 6.50
N TRP A 116 19.42 -4.34 5.92
CA TRP A 116 18.32 -3.53 6.43
C TRP A 116 17.07 -4.36 6.65
N LEU A 117 16.32 -4.05 7.70
CA LEU A 117 15.00 -4.63 7.99
C LEU A 117 13.93 -3.54 8.01
N ILE A 118 12.85 -3.77 7.28
CA ILE A 118 11.58 -3.07 7.52
C ILE A 118 10.61 -4.04 8.13
N THR A 119 10.01 -3.68 9.28
CA THR A 119 9.10 -4.58 10.01
C THR A 119 7.97 -3.80 10.67
N GLY A 120 6.79 -4.42 10.73
CA GLY A 120 5.65 -3.88 11.47
C GLY A 120 5.70 -4.24 12.94
N VAL A 121 5.49 -3.24 13.82
CA VAL A 121 5.47 -3.41 15.27
C VAL A 121 4.59 -2.35 15.94
N PRO A 122 3.72 -2.69 16.90
CA PRO A 122 3.03 -1.70 17.72
C PRO A 122 4.00 -1.00 18.69
N ARG A 123 3.70 0.27 19.02
CA ARG A 123 4.47 1.05 19.99
C ARG A 123 3.61 2.04 20.75
N PHE A 124 4.03 2.40 21.96
CA PHE A 124 3.55 3.59 22.62
C PHE A 124 4.53 4.75 22.40
N ASP A 125 4.00 5.97 22.34
CA ASP A 125 4.82 7.17 22.43
C ASP A 125 4.97 7.67 23.89
N ALA A 126 5.70 8.78 24.07
CA ALA A 126 5.90 9.38 25.36
C ALA A 126 4.58 9.85 26.03
N GLN A 127 3.53 10.08 25.25
CA GLN A 127 2.20 10.44 25.72
C GLN A 127 1.28 9.22 25.93
N LYS A 128 1.83 8.00 25.89
CA LYS A 128 1.12 6.72 26.02
C LYS A 128 0.05 6.49 24.95
N ARG A 129 0.21 7.08 23.77
CA ARG A 129 -0.63 6.79 22.61
C ARG A 129 -0.11 5.57 21.89
N LEU A 130 -1.00 4.66 21.54
CA LEU A 130 -0.68 3.43 20.83
C LEU A 130 -0.68 3.68 19.31
N PHE A 131 0.38 3.24 18.62
CA PHE A 131 0.53 3.33 17.17
C PHE A 131 0.77 1.96 16.55
N ASN A 132 0.20 1.76 15.36
CA ASN A 132 0.59 0.69 14.45
C ASN A 132 1.73 1.24 13.58
N SER A 133 2.94 0.72 13.76
CA SER A 133 4.14 1.33 13.20
C SER A 133 4.92 0.36 12.31
N ALA A 134 5.64 0.93 11.36
CA ALA A 134 6.72 0.26 10.64
C ALA A 134 8.04 0.88 11.08
N VAL A 135 9.04 0.06 11.32
CA VAL A 135 10.38 0.49 11.70
C VAL A 135 11.39 0.07 10.65
N LEU A 136 12.31 0.97 10.35
CA LEU A 136 13.52 0.68 9.58
C LEU A 136 14.68 0.46 10.55
N MET A 137 15.31 -0.69 10.48
CA MET A 137 16.41 -1.09 11.36
C MET A 137 17.62 -1.54 10.56
N ARG A 138 18.79 -1.33 11.12
CA ARG A 138 20.04 -1.95 10.67
C ARG A 138 20.23 -3.34 11.27
N ALA A 139 21.18 -4.09 10.70
CA ALA A 139 21.57 -5.39 11.24
C ALA A 139 22.08 -5.30 12.68
N ASP A 140 22.71 -4.19 13.08
CA ASP A 140 23.17 -3.98 14.48
C ASP A 140 22.04 -3.67 15.47
N GLY A 141 20.78 -3.67 15.00
CA GLY A 141 19.61 -3.35 15.81
C GLY A 141 19.31 -1.86 15.95
N THR A 142 20.09 -0.98 15.35
CA THR A 142 19.83 0.46 15.36
C THR A 142 18.55 0.77 14.59
N ILE A 143 17.64 1.50 15.22
CA ILE A 143 16.41 2.02 14.58
C ILE A 143 16.74 3.33 13.90
N GLU A 144 16.63 3.38 12.58
CA GLU A 144 16.91 4.55 11.76
C GLU A 144 15.68 5.41 11.48
N ALA A 145 14.52 4.79 11.35
CA ALA A 145 13.27 5.49 11.10
C ALA A 145 12.06 4.73 11.63
N ILE A 146 11.03 5.46 11.98
CA ILE A 146 9.73 4.93 12.39
C ILE A 146 8.65 5.64 11.57
N TYR A 147 7.76 4.86 10.96
CA TYR A 147 6.56 5.34 10.30
C TYR A 147 5.33 4.87 11.08
N ASP A 148 4.47 5.78 11.48
CA ASP A 148 3.21 5.48 12.16
C ASP A 148 2.06 5.53 11.15
N LYS A 149 1.22 4.50 11.16
CA LYS A 149 0.03 4.39 10.30
C LYS A 149 -0.86 5.62 10.45
N ARG A 150 -1.16 6.28 9.35
CA ARG A 150 -1.94 7.53 9.34
C ARG A 150 -3.42 7.30 9.11
N ARG A 151 -3.76 6.33 8.25
CA ARG A 151 -5.15 6.02 7.91
C ARG A 151 -5.57 4.75 8.60
N LEU A 152 -6.24 4.91 9.72
CA LEU A 152 -6.70 3.82 10.57
C LEU A 152 -7.97 3.18 10.00
N VAL A 153 -8.14 1.89 10.27
CA VAL A 153 -9.35 1.13 9.91
C VAL A 153 -10.46 1.47 10.89
N PRO A 154 -11.59 2.06 10.44
CA PRO A 154 -12.74 2.27 11.31
C PRO A 154 -13.25 0.95 11.87
N PHE A 155 -13.61 0.93 13.16
CA PHE A 155 -14.07 -0.24 13.94
C PHE A 155 -13.04 -1.37 14.11
N GLY A 156 -11.89 -1.30 13.43
CA GLY A 156 -10.80 -2.27 13.60
C GLY A 156 -9.63 -1.71 14.44
N GLU A 157 -9.26 -0.46 14.21
CA GLU A 157 -8.15 0.21 14.87
C GLU A 157 -8.59 1.40 15.73
N PHE A 158 -9.72 1.98 15.43
CA PHE A 158 -10.37 2.99 16.26
C PHE A 158 -11.88 2.91 16.10
N VAL A 159 -12.60 3.45 17.08
CA VAL A 159 -14.05 3.50 17.03
C VAL A 159 -14.51 4.93 16.79
N PRO A 160 -15.15 5.20 15.63
CA PRO A 160 -15.73 6.51 15.37
C PRO A 160 -16.74 6.89 16.46
N LEU A 161 -16.69 8.15 16.92
CA LEU A 161 -17.59 8.69 17.96
C LEU A 161 -17.47 8.04 19.34
N ARG A 162 -16.33 7.37 19.65
CA ARG A 162 -16.04 6.89 21.00
C ARG A 162 -16.20 8.05 22.00
N GLY A 163 -16.88 7.79 23.11
CA GLY A 163 -17.17 8.81 24.14
C GLY A 163 -18.38 9.71 23.85
N THR A 164 -18.94 9.71 22.64
CA THR A 164 -20.20 10.42 22.33
C THR A 164 -21.44 9.54 22.39
N LEU A 165 -21.27 8.24 22.17
CA LEU A 165 -22.38 7.27 22.15
C LEU A 165 -22.07 6.13 23.14
N PRO A 166 -22.77 6.03 24.27
CA PRO A 166 -22.43 5.08 25.34
C PRO A 166 -22.42 3.61 24.94
N PHE A 167 -23.21 3.21 23.91
CA PHE A 167 -23.25 1.84 23.43
C PHE A 167 -22.05 1.47 22.53
N VAL A 168 -21.31 2.44 22.02
CA VAL A 168 -20.16 2.23 21.13
C VAL A 168 -18.96 1.66 21.89
N ASP A 169 -18.79 2.08 23.14
CA ASP A 169 -17.70 1.58 24.00
C ASP A 169 -17.83 0.10 24.33
N ALA A 170 -19.05 -0.44 24.33
CA ALA A 170 -19.32 -1.85 24.57
C ALA A 170 -18.95 -2.78 23.39
N LEU A 171 -18.81 -2.22 22.17
CA LEU A 171 -18.51 -2.96 20.94
C LEU A 171 -17.03 -2.94 20.59
N ALA A 172 -16.22 -2.13 21.29
CA ALA A 172 -14.84 -1.86 20.94
C ALA A 172 -13.87 -2.39 21.97
N GLY A 173 -12.68 -2.78 21.52
CA GLY A 173 -11.55 -3.07 22.40
C GLY A 173 -11.17 -1.87 23.29
N PRO A 174 -10.38 -2.12 24.35
CA PRO A 174 -10.14 -1.11 25.39
C PRO A 174 -9.28 0.09 24.94
N VAL A 175 -8.54 -0.03 23.83
CA VAL A 175 -7.59 1.01 23.39
C VAL A 175 -7.67 1.17 21.88
N ASP A 176 -7.86 2.42 21.44
CA ASP A 176 -7.74 2.79 20.04
C ASP A 176 -6.28 3.03 19.65
N PHE A 177 -5.95 2.70 18.41
CA PHE A 177 -4.72 3.20 17.80
C PHE A 177 -4.84 4.69 17.52
N SER A 178 -3.70 5.36 17.58
CA SER A 178 -3.57 6.78 17.21
C SER A 178 -3.05 6.88 15.77
N ALA A 179 -3.57 7.86 15.02
CA ALA A 179 -3.08 8.13 13.68
C ALA A 179 -1.74 8.85 13.72
N GLY A 180 -0.81 8.42 12.88
CA GLY A 180 0.43 9.14 12.59
C GLY A 180 0.14 10.52 11.96
N LYS A 181 1.03 11.49 12.18
CA LYS A 181 0.78 12.88 11.80
C LYS A 181 1.24 13.23 10.39
N ASP A 182 2.41 12.75 9.96
CA ASP A 182 3.09 13.26 8.77
C ASP A 182 3.33 12.20 7.70
N GLU A 183 3.35 12.65 6.43
CA GLU A 183 3.91 11.87 5.33
C GLU A 183 5.43 11.82 5.52
N GLN A 184 5.90 10.68 5.99
CA GLN A 184 7.31 10.49 6.22
C GLN A 184 7.88 9.59 5.14
N LEU A 185 8.65 10.21 4.22
CA LEU A 185 9.51 9.45 3.33
C LEU A 185 10.73 8.99 4.11
N ILE A 186 11.09 7.74 3.97
CA ILE A 186 12.26 7.16 4.60
C ILE A 186 13.38 7.04 3.56
N THR A 187 14.56 7.55 3.88
CA THR A 187 15.74 7.33 3.04
C THR A 187 16.35 5.98 3.38
N LEU A 188 16.37 5.08 2.41
CA LEU A 188 16.96 3.75 2.54
C LEU A 188 18.20 3.67 1.63
N PRO A 189 19.41 3.43 2.19
CA PRO A 189 20.63 3.27 1.40
C PRO A 189 20.43 2.26 0.27
N HIS A 190 20.99 2.56 -0.90
CA HIS A 190 20.85 1.81 -2.15
C HIS A 190 19.46 1.80 -2.78
N PHE A 191 18.37 1.99 -2.03
CA PHE A 191 16.99 1.98 -2.54
C PHE A 191 16.42 3.39 -2.78
N GLY A 192 17.02 4.43 -2.19
CA GLY A 192 16.56 5.81 -2.32
C GLY A 192 15.43 6.15 -1.35
N LEU A 193 14.57 7.06 -1.75
CA LEU A 193 13.40 7.46 -0.94
C LEU A 193 12.29 6.41 -1.06
N ILE A 194 11.79 5.94 0.06
CA ILE A 194 10.68 4.99 0.11
C ILE A 194 9.48 5.59 0.83
N GLN A 195 8.29 5.26 0.34
CA GLN A 195 7.02 5.51 1.04
C GLN A 195 6.52 4.21 1.63
N VAL A 196 6.42 4.18 2.95
CA VAL A 196 5.81 3.05 3.67
C VAL A 196 4.31 3.27 3.78
N LEU A 197 3.55 2.20 3.62
CA LEU A 197 2.10 2.12 3.74
C LEU A 197 1.75 0.90 4.60
N ILE A 198 0.87 1.06 5.57
CA ILE A 198 0.46 -0.04 6.42
C ILE A 198 -0.98 -0.45 6.07
N CYS A 199 -1.15 -1.68 5.56
CA CYS A 199 -2.43 -2.35 5.30
C CYS A 199 -3.41 -1.47 4.51
N TYR A 200 -4.47 -1.02 5.16
CA TYR A 200 -5.59 -0.21 4.66
C TYR A 200 -5.16 1.05 3.87
N GLU A 201 -3.97 1.57 4.10
CA GLU A 201 -3.48 2.79 3.44
C GLU A 201 -3.35 2.64 1.92
N THR A 202 -3.15 1.42 1.41
CA THR A 202 -3.12 1.18 -0.04
C THR A 202 -4.47 1.33 -0.75
N LEU A 203 -5.57 1.39 -0.02
CA LEU A 203 -6.90 1.64 -0.60
C LEU A 203 -7.03 3.06 -1.14
N PHE A 204 -6.24 3.98 -0.63
CA PHE A 204 -6.35 5.40 -0.98
C PHE A 204 -5.40 5.74 -2.14
N PRO A 205 -5.89 6.41 -3.17
CA PRO A 205 -5.03 6.91 -4.25
C PRO A 205 -4.14 8.07 -3.78
N GLY A 206 -3.14 8.40 -4.58
CA GLY A 206 -2.28 9.55 -4.29
C GLY A 206 -1.22 9.30 -3.24
N VAL A 207 -0.83 8.06 -3.00
CA VAL A 207 0.12 7.65 -1.95
C VAL A 207 1.53 8.22 -2.11
N ALA A 208 1.90 8.72 -3.30
CA ALA A 208 3.21 9.34 -3.58
C ALA A 208 3.08 10.83 -3.93
N GLY A 209 1.95 11.46 -3.65
CA GLY A 209 1.58 12.78 -4.14
C GLY A 209 1.65 13.92 -3.14
N GLY A 210 2.46 13.80 -2.09
CA GLY A 210 2.69 14.90 -1.14
C GLY A 210 3.54 16.04 -1.72
N PRO A 211 3.68 17.17 -1.01
CA PRO A 211 4.48 18.32 -1.45
C PRO A 211 5.99 18.08 -1.44
N GLY A 212 6.43 16.88 -1.10
CA GLY A 212 7.83 16.46 -1.01
C GLY A 212 8.37 15.82 -2.28
N PRO A 213 9.62 15.32 -2.25
CA PRO A 213 10.20 14.58 -3.34
C PRO A 213 9.42 13.29 -3.60
N ARG A 214 9.41 12.83 -4.85
CA ARG A 214 8.74 11.60 -5.25
C ARG A 214 9.51 10.37 -4.72
N PRO A 215 8.85 9.40 -4.08
CA PRO A 215 9.51 8.16 -3.67
C PRO A 215 9.94 7.32 -4.87
N GLU A 216 11.00 6.54 -4.69
CA GLU A 216 11.50 5.60 -5.69
C GLU A 216 10.86 4.21 -5.55
N MET A 217 10.32 3.89 -4.38
CA MET A 217 9.69 2.61 -4.06
C MET A 217 8.55 2.80 -3.06
N LEU A 218 7.46 2.08 -3.26
CA LEU A 218 6.37 1.94 -2.30
C LEU A 218 6.53 0.60 -1.56
N VAL A 219 6.39 0.62 -0.23
CA VAL A 219 6.44 -0.57 0.61
C VAL A 219 5.13 -0.69 1.36
N ASN A 220 4.41 -1.79 1.19
CA ASN A 220 3.18 -2.07 1.91
C ASN A 220 3.36 -3.26 2.86
N LEU A 221 3.25 -3.01 4.15
CA LEU A 221 3.19 -4.05 5.19
C LEU A 221 1.74 -4.32 5.53
N THR A 222 1.31 -5.58 5.50
CA THR A 222 -0.11 -5.90 5.72
C THR A 222 -0.33 -7.17 6.51
N ASN A 223 -1.49 -7.25 7.16
CA ASN A 223 -2.01 -8.44 7.78
C ASN A 223 -3.45 -8.68 7.31
N ASP A 224 -3.61 -9.47 6.25
CA ASP A 224 -4.92 -9.75 5.64
C ASP A 224 -5.71 -10.84 6.38
N ALA A 225 -5.23 -11.35 7.51
CA ALA A 225 -5.90 -12.40 8.29
C ALA A 225 -7.33 -12.03 8.71
N TRP A 226 -7.63 -10.73 8.79
CA TRP A 226 -8.96 -10.20 9.09
C TRP A 226 -10.02 -10.54 8.05
N PHE A 227 -9.62 -10.76 6.80
CA PHE A 227 -10.55 -11.07 5.71
C PHE A 227 -10.98 -12.54 5.71
N GLY A 228 -10.29 -13.42 6.44
CA GLY A 228 -10.55 -14.86 6.41
C GLY A 228 -10.43 -15.45 5.00
N ASP A 229 -11.16 -16.52 4.75
CA ASP A 229 -11.21 -17.20 3.45
C ASP A 229 -12.26 -16.55 2.52
N THR A 230 -11.96 -15.32 2.09
CA THR A 230 -12.82 -14.51 1.23
C THR A 230 -12.00 -13.95 0.05
N PRO A 231 -12.64 -13.31 -0.95
CA PRO A 231 -11.94 -12.55 -1.99
C PRO A 231 -11.17 -11.32 -1.49
N GLY A 232 -11.34 -10.91 -0.22
CA GLY A 232 -10.77 -9.71 0.38
C GLY A 232 -9.25 -9.57 0.18
N PRO A 233 -8.42 -10.58 0.51
CA PRO A 233 -6.98 -10.50 0.32
C PRO A 233 -6.56 -10.25 -1.14
N TRP A 234 -7.28 -10.83 -2.10
CA TRP A 234 -7.02 -10.63 -3.52
C TRP A 234 -7.42 -9.24 -4.01
N GLN A 235 -8.56 -8.72 -3.53
CA GLN A 235 -8.98 -7.34 -3.82
C GLN A 235 -8.00 -6.33 -3.23
N HIS A 236 -7.52 -6.56 -2.01
CA HIS A 236 -6.53 -5.72 -1.36
C HIS A 236 -5.16 -5.78 -2.08
N LEU A 237 -4.77 -6.96 -2.61
CA LEU A 237 -3.60 -7.12 -3.45
C LEU A 237 -3.68 -6.26 -4.71
N GLU A 238 -4.83 -6.30 -5.42
CA GLU A 238 -5.02 -5.51 -6.63
C GLU A 238 -5.05 -4.00 -6.34
N GLN A 239 -5.53 -3.56 -5.18
CA GLN A 239 -5.41 -2.17 -4.77
C GLN A 239 -3.93 -1.74 -4.64
N ALA A 240 -3.09 -2.57 -4.02
CA ALA A 240 -1.66 -2.28 -3.94
C ALA A 240 -1.01 -2.23 -5.35
N ARG A 241 -1.38 -3.15 -6.24
CA ARG A 241 -0.94 -3.15 -7.63
C ARG A 241 -1.36 -1.88 -8.37
N MET A 242 -2.59 -1.43 -8.17
CA MET A 242 -3.09 -0.17 -8.74
C MET A 242 -2.25 1.03 -8.32
N ARG A 243 -1.80 1.10 -7.06
CA ARG A 243 -0.90 2.18 -6.60
C ARG A 243 0.40 2.22 -7.39
N ALA A 244 0.99 1.05 -7.70
CA ALA A 244 2.20 1.00 -8.54
C ALA A 244 1.94 1.61 -9.92
N VAL A 245 0.84 1.23 -10.56
CA VAL A 245 0.47 1.71 -11.91
C VAL A 245 0.16 3.20 -11.91
N GLU A 246 -0.63 3.67 -10.96
CA GLU A 246 -1.03 5.08 -10.84
C GLU A 246 0.15 6.01 -10.65
N GLU A 247 1.11 5.60 -9.85
CA GLU A 247 2.27 6.43 -9.55
C GLU A 247 3.45 6.18 -10.52
N GLY A 248 3.47 5.06 -11.23
CA GLY A 248 4.64 4.63 -12.01
C GLY A 248 5.83 4.28 -11.12
N ILE A 249 5.58 3.72 -9.92
CA ILE A 249 6.58 3.40 -8.89
C ILE A 249 6.45 1.92 -8.54
N PRO A 250 7.56 1.15 -8.39
CA PRO A 250 7.48 -0.23 -7.95
C PRO A 250 6.85 -0.34 -6.56
N MET A 251 5.98 -1.34 -6.35
CA MET A 251 5.32 -1.64 -5.09
C MET A 251 5.79 -2.98 -4.55
N ILE A 252 6.30 -2.97 -3.34
CA ILE A 252 6.70 -4.15 -2.58
C ILE A 252 5.67 -4.36 -1.48
N ARG A 253 4.84 -5.40 -1.60
CA ARG A 253 3.81 -5.74 -0.63
C ARG A 253 4.18 -7.01 0.11
N VAL A 254 4.22 -6.94 1.44
CA VAL A 254 4.54 -8.07 2.32
C VAL A 254 3.37 -8.32 3.27
N ALA A 255 2.80 -9.52 3.18
CA ALA A 255 1.65 -9.95 3.96
C ALA A 255 2.04 -10.99 5.00
N ASN A 256 1.26 -11.09 6.09
CA ASN A 256 1.39 -12.18 7.06
C ASN A 256 0.79 -13.47 6.48
N THR A 257 -0.55 -13.57 6.39
CA THR A 257 -1.27 -14.72 5.82
C THR A 257 -1.87 -14.41 4.45
N GLY A 258 -1.85 -13.14 4.05
CA GLY A 258 -2.37 -12.68 2.77
C GLY A 258 -1.49 -13.08 1.58
N VAL A 259 -1.55 -12.29 0.51
CA VAL A 259 -0.72 -12.50 -0.67
C VAL A 259 0.43 -11.50 -0.65
N THR A 260 1.65 -12.00 -0.49
CA THR A 260 2.88 -11.22 -0.67
C THR A 260 3.19 -11.11 -2.16
N ALA A 261 3.48 -9.91 -2.65
CA ALA A 261 3.84 -9.70 -4.05
C ALA A 261 4.72 -8.47 -4.23
N ALA A 262 5.54 -8.51 -5.28
CA ALA A 262 6.25 -7.35 -5.79
C ALA A 262 5.71 -7.00 -7.19
N PHE A 263 5.46 -5.72 -7.40
CA PHE A 263 4.99 -5.19 -8.67
C PHE A 263 6.01 -4.18 -9.21
N GLY A 264 6.30 -4.31 -10.49
CA GLY A 264 7.01 -3.27 -11.23
C GLY A 264 6.16 -2.00 -11.39
N PRO A 265 6.75 -0.88 -11.83
CA PRO A 265 6.05 0.41 -11.92
C PRO A 265 4.91 0.44 -12.95
N SER A 266 4.84 -0.55 -13.84
CA SER A 266 3.71 -0.77 -14.76
C SER A 266 2.71 -1.81 -14.25
N GLY A 267 2.82 -2.26 -13.00
CA GLY A 267 1.95 -3.28 -12.42
C GLY A 267 2.29 -4.72 -12.80
N ARG A 268 3.41 -4.96 -13.51
CA ARG A 268 3.89 -6.31 -13.81
C ARG A 268 4.26 -7.02 -12.51
N VAL A 269 3.79 -8.25 -12.32
CA VAL A 269 4.18 -9.09 -11.18
C VAL A 269 5.63 -9.51 -11.35
N LEU A 270 6.48 -9.20 -10.38
CA LEU A 270 7.89 -9.57 -10.33
C LEU A 270 8.11 -10.85 -9.52
N GLY A 271 7.27 -11.10 -8.54
CA GLY A 271 7.26 -12.29 -7.70
C GLY A 271 6.05 -12.31 -6.78
N ARG A 272 5.64 -13.50 -6.31
CA ARG A 272 4.47 -13.68 -5.46
C ARG A 272 4.59 -14.91 -4.57
N ILE A 273 4.06 -14.81 -3.34
CA ILE A 273 3.76 -15.94 -2.43
C ILE A 273 2.24 -15.99 -2.30
N GLY A 274 1.66 -17.19 -2.38
CA GLY A 274 0.22 -17.39 -2.32
C GLY A 274 -0.40 -17.11 -0.96
N LEU A 275 -1.73 -17.07 -0.94
CA LEU A 275 -2.53 -16.90 0.27
C LEU A 275 -2.27 -18.06 1.25
N GLY A 276 -1.93 -17.76 2.50
CA GLY A 276 -1.67 -18.75 3.55
C GLY A 276 -0.39 -19.55 3.40
N GLU A 277 0.40 -19.34 2.35
CA GLU A 277 1.68 -20.02 2.16
C GLU A 277 2.76 -19.41 3.05
N THR A 278 3.64 -20.24 3.61
CA THR A 278 4.84 -19.80 4.32
C THR A 278 6.03 -19.80 3.38
N GLY A 279 6.77 -18.68 3.32
CA GLY A 279 7.95 -18.62 2.46
C GLY A 279 8.57 -17.25 2.35
N PHE A 280 9.49 -17.12 1.41
CA PHE A 280 10.09 -15.85 1.01
C PHE A 280 10.28 -15.79 -0.50
N ILE A 281 10.40 -14.58 -1.03
CA ILE A 281 10.85 -14.33 -2.39
C ILE A 281 11.92 -13.24 -2.40
N ASP A 282 12.90 -13.39 -3.26
CA ASP A 282 13.92 -12.38 -3.53
C ASP A 282 13.57 -11.67 -4.83
N VAL A 283 13.52 -10.35 -4.77
CA VAL A 283 13.10 -9.52 -5.90
C VAL A 283 14.16 -8.45 -6.18
N ALA A 284 14.63 -8.40 -7.42
CA ALA A 284 15.38 -7.25 -7.90
C ALA A 284 14.38 -6.09 -8.12
N VAL A 285 14.51 -5.04 -7.31
CA VAL A 285 13.59 -3.89 -7.37
C VAL A 285 13.96 -3.00 -8.55
N PRO A 286 13.07 -2.83 -9.55
CA PRO A 286 13.36 -1.98 -10.70
C PRO A 286 13.29 -0.50 -10.33
N ALA A 287 13.88 0.36 -11.17
CA ALA A 287 13.70 1.80 -11.06
C ALA A 287 12.24 2.21 -11.36
N SER A 288 11.82 3.35 -10.81
CA SER A 288 10.55 3.98 -11.13
C SER A 288 10.51 4.45 -12.60
N LEU A 289 9.32 4.44 -13.19
CA LEU A 289 9.03 5.11 -14.46
C LEU A 289 8.78 6.62 -14.23
N PRO A 290 8.84 7.46 -15.27
CA PRO A 290 8.37 8.84 -15.15
C PRO A 290 6.96 8.92 -14.57
N PRO A 291 6.59 10.03 -13.89
CA PRO A 291 5.25 10.21 -13.36
C PRO A 291 4.17 9.97 -14.41
N THR A 292 3.10 9.30 -14.02
CA THR A 292 1.96 9.08 -14.91
C THR A 292 1.14 10.35 -15.06
N ALA A 293 0.27 10.42 -16.07
CA ALA A 293 -0.71 11.49 -16.18
C ALA A 293 -1.60 11.55 -14.92
N TYR A 294 -1.98 10.39 -14.37
CA TYR A 294 -2.75 10.32 -13.13
C TYR A 294 -1.97 10.87 -11.93
N ALA A 295 -0.67 10.54 -11.79
CA ALA A 295 0.16 11.08 -10.71
C ALA A 295 0.22 12.61 -10.73
N GLY A 296 0.19 13.24 -11.93
CA GLY A 296 0.20 14.69 -12.06
C GLY A 296 -1.17 15.37 -11.90
N TRP A 297 -2.21 14.71 -12.37
CA TRP A 297 -3.53 15.36 -12.52
C TRP A 297 -4.57 14.84 -11.52
N ARG A 298 -4.33 13.69 -10.91
CA ARG A 298 -5.23 13.04 -9.95
C ARG A 298 -6.67 12.94 -10.49
N GLU A 299 -7.65 13.23 -9.68
CA GLU A 299 -9.08 13.18 -10.03
C GLU A 299 -9.57 14.39 -10.83
N TRP A 300 -8.76 15.43 -11.05
CA TRP A 300 -9.19 16.66 -11.72
C TRP A 300 -9.79 16.44 -13.11
N PRO A 301 -9.22 15.59 -14.00
CA PRO A 301 -9.84 15.32 -15.31
C PRO A 301 -11.23 14.67 -15.19
N PHE A 302 -11.39 13.77 -14.21
CA PHE A 302 -12.68 13.13 -13.94
C PHE A 302 -13.70 14.14 -13.40
N MET A 303 -13.33 14.99 -12.45
CA MET A 303 -14.18 16.04 -11.91
C MET A 303 -14.58 17.06 -12.99
N ALA A 304 -13.65 17.45 -13.85
CA ALA A 304 -13.93 18.31 -14.99
C ALA A 304 -14.95 17.68 -15.96
N LEU A 305 -14.78 16.39 -16.26
CA LEU A 305 -15.72 15.65 -17.10
C LEU A 305 -17.12 15.59 -16.47
N LEU A 306 -17.22 15.30 -15.18
CA LEU A 306 -18.51 15.29 -14.45
C LEU A 306 -19.19 16.67 -14.51
N LEU A 307 -18.44 17.74 -14.29
CA LEU A 307 -18.96 19.09 -14.36
C LEU A 307 -19.48 19.43 -15.78
N LEU A 308 -18.71 19.09 -16.82
CA LEU A 308 -19.13 19.29 -18.21
C LEU A 308 -20.41 18.52 -18.54
N LEU A 309 -20.54 17.27 -18.07
CA LEU A 309 -21.74 16.46 -18.24
C LEU A 309 -22.95 17.07 -17.52
N ALA A 310 -22.76 17.56 -16.29
CA ALA A 310 -23.83 18.21 -15.52
C ALA A 310 -24.30 19.49 -16.23
N LEU A 311 -23.37 20.37 -16.67
CA LEU A 311 -23.70 21.58 -17.40
C LEU A 311 -24.40 21.29 -18.72
N PHE A 312 -24.00 20.23 -19.40
CA PHE A 312 -24.63 19.80 -20.64
C PHE A 312 -26.08 19.34 -20.41
N ASN A 313 -26.34 18.54 -19.36
CA ASN A 313 -27.72 18.13 -19.01
C ASN A 313 -28.61 19.32 -18.68
N ILE A 314 -28.13 20.27 -17.87
CA ILE A 314 -28.89 21.50 -17.55
C ILE A 314 -29.26 22.29 -18.81
N ARG A 315 -28.35 22.35 -19.79
CA ARG A 315 -28.65 23.04 -21.08
C ARG A 315 -29.69 22.31 -21.91
N LEU A 316 -29.73 20.98 -21.84
CA LEU A 316 -30.74 20.18 -22.54
C LEU A 316 -32.12 20.37 -21.94
N ASP A 317 -32.25 20.31 -20.62
CA ASP A 317 -33.52 20.49 -19.91
C ASP A 317 -34.10 21.89 -20.20
N ARG A 318 -33.25 22.92 -20.18
CA ARG A 318 -33.69 24.29 -20.57
C ARG A 318 -34.19 24.39 -22.00
N LYS A 319 -33.52 23.68 -22.96
CA LYS A 319 -33.99 23.69 -24.36
C LYS A 319 -35.30 22.92 -24.56
N GLN A 320 -35.54 21.85 -23.80
CA GLN A 320 -36.80 21.12 -23.83
C GLN A 320 -37.94 21.93 -23.22
N SER A 321 -37.71 22.57 -22.07
CA SER A 321 -38.70 23.43 -21.41
C SER A 321 -39.12 24.59 -22.31
N ILE A 322 -38.19 25.20 -23.05
CA ILE A 322 -38.50 26.31 -24.01
C ILE A 322 -39.28 25.77 -25.23
N ARG A 323 -39.07 24.53 -25.67
CA ARG A 323 -39.84 23.94 -26.79
C ARG A 323 -41.28 23.60 -26.40
N HIS A 324 -41.57 23.28 -25.13
CA HIS A 324 -42.90 23.06 -24.66
C HIS A 324 -43.70 24.35 -24.35
N LEU A 325 -43.02 25.49 -24.33
CA LEU A 325 -43.64 26.82 -24.10
C LEU A 325 -43.92 27.58 -25.40
N LYS A 326 -43.60 27.04 -26.58
CA LYS A 326 -44.01 27.64 -27.87
C LYS A 326 -45.32 27.01 -28.30
N PRO A 327 -46.42 27.84 -28.48
CA PRO A 327 -47.72 27.39 -28.91
C PRO A 327 -47.67 26.80 -30.33
#